data_d94bf10323e92ee3082db943007b8aae
#
_entry.id   d94bf10323e92ee3082db943007b8aae
#
_cell.length_a   1.000
_cell.length_b   1.000
_cell.length_c   1.000
_cell.angle_alpha   90.00
_cell.angle_beta   90.00
_cell.angle_gamma   90.00
#
_symmetry.space_group_name_H-M   'P 1'
#
loop_
_entity.id
_entity.type
_entity.pdbx_description
1 polymer ?
#
loop_
_entity_poly.entity_id
_entity_poly.type
_entity_poly.pdbx_seq_one_letter_code
_entity_poly.pdbx_strand_id
1 'polypeptide(L)'
;MNDRLQGVQAADGAAVAAADIPKAVTAGRLVYADGATQVFTTDGQTTYSERGGDSAGEWYVDDHGRFCSFWPPSYRACYALRWLVEDTRIVGLRFTGLRDGVTFEGRYA
;
A
#
# COMPACT_ATOMS: atom_id res chain seq x y z
N MET A 1 -10.91 -4.59 13.35
CA MET A 1 -9.70 -5.39 13.19
C MET A 1 -9.67 -6.03 11.80
N ASN A 2 -8.50 -6.13 11.24
CA ASN A 2 -8.36 -6.63 9.88
C ASN A 2 -7.86 -8.07 9.87
N ASP A 3 -8.71 -9.00 9.42
CA ASP A 3 -8.38 -10.43 9.42
C ASP A 3 -7.25 -10.78 8.46
N ARG A 4 -7.03 -9.96 7.42
CA ARG A 4 -5.97 -10.21 6.45
C ARG A 4 -4.58 -10.13 7.08
N LEU A 5 -4.46 -9.38 8.17
CA LEU A 5 -3.18 -9.21 8.87
C LEU A 5 -3.02 -10.13 10.06
N GLN A 6 -3.96 -11.02 10.28
CA GLN A 6 -3.87 -11.97 11.38
C GLN A 6 -2.61 -12.82 11.22
N GLY A 7 -1.82 -12.90 12.29
CA GLY A 7 -0.56 -13.64 12.27
C GLY A 7 0.64 -12.83 11.81
N VAL A 8 0.43 -11.63 11.28
CA VAL A 8 1.53 -10.75 10.89
C VAL A 8 1.96 -9.95 12.12
N GLN A 9 3.24 -10.00 12.43
CA GLN A 9 3.83 -9.24 13.52
C GLN A 9 4.96 -8.38 12.96
N ALA A 10 5.00 -7.13 13.36
CA ALA A 10 6.00 -6.20 12.85
C ALA A 10 6.27 -5.10 13.85
N ALA A 11 7.49 -4.59 13.82
CA ALA A 11 7.85 -3.36 14.50
C ALA A 11 7.55 -2.18 13.59
N ASP A 12 7.31 -1.02 14.18
CA ASP A 12 7.10 0.19 13.40
C ASP A 12 8.30 0.47 12.51
N GLY A 13 8.06 0.72 11.24
CA GLY A 13 9.11 0.98 10.26
C GLY A 13 9.75 -0.25 9.67
N ALA A 14 9.38 -1.45 10.10
CA ALA A 14 9.93 -2.68 9.54
C ALA A 14 9.49 -2.85 8.09
N ALA A 15 10.37 -3.38 7.26
CA ALA A 15 10.05 -3.65 5.86
C ALA A 15 8.96 -4.70 5.76
N VAL A 16 8.04 -4.52 4.82
CA VAL A 16 7.02 -5.52 4.52
C VAL A 16 7.66 -6.60 3.66
N ALA A 17 7.67 -7.84 4.14
CA ALA A 17 8.22 -8.96 3.38
C ALA A 17 7.44 -9.14 2.08
N ALA A 18 8.11 -9.54 1.01
CA ALA A 18 7.49 -9.71 -0.30
C ALA A 18 6.23 -10.57 -0.23
N ALA A 19 6.28 -11.67 0.52
CA ALA A 19 5.14 -12.58 0.66
C ALA A 19 3.95 -11.92 1.37
N ASP A 20 4.18 -10.86 2.14
CA ASP A 20 3.14 -10.17 2.90
C ASP A 20 2.58 -8.95 2.18
N ILE A 21 3.19 -8.53 1.06
CA ILE A 21 2.72 -7.35 0.33
C ILE A 21 1.25 -7.48 -0.09
N PRO A 22 0.81 -8.61 -0.67
CA PRO A 22 -0.60 -8.73 -1.03
C PRO A 22 -1.54 -8.58 0.16
N LYS A 23 -1.18 -9.15 1.31
CA LYS A 23 -1.98 -8.99 2.54
C LYS A 23 -2.00 -7.54 2.98
N ALA A 24 -0.83 -6.88 2.94
CA ALA A 24 -0.68 -5.51 3.42
C ALA A 24 -1.57 -4.55 2.64
N VAL A 25 -1.54 -4.61 1.31
CA VAL A 25 -2.28 -3.65 0.49
C VAL A 25 -3.76 -3.95 0.41
N THR A 26 -4.16 -5.22 0.56
CA THR A 26 -5.58 -5.60 0.52
C THR A 26 -6.23 -5.66 1.90
N ALA A 27 -5.49 -5.32 2.95
CA ALA A 27 -5.99 -5.42 4.32
C ALA A 27 -7.14 -4.47 4.61
N GLY A 28 -7.19 -3.33 3.94
CA GLY A 28 -8.27 -2.37 4.11
C GLY A 28 -8.06 -1.16 3.23
N ARG A 29 -9.04 -0.28 3.23
CA ARG A 29 -8.92 0.99 2.52
C ARG A 29 -7.86 1.84 3.23
N LEU A 30 -6.97 2.43 2.46
CA LEU A 30 -5.95 3.34 2.99
C LEU A 30 -6.42 4.77 2.85
N VAL A 31 -6.22 5.55 3.91
CA VAL A 31 -6.50 6.99 3.92
C VAL A 31 -5.16 7.71 4.06
N TYR A 32 -4.88 8.59 3.12
CA TYR A 32 -3.65 9.36 3.09
C TYR A 32 -3.80 10.71 3.80
N ALA A 33 -2.68 11.37 4.09
CA ALA A 33 -2.67 12.59 4.87
C ALA A 33 -3.49 13.73 4.25
N ASP A 34 -3.59 13.77 2.93
CA ASP A 34 -4.37 14.78 2.21
C ASP A 34 -5.86 14.45 2.08
N GLY A 35 -6.29 13.34 2.68
CA GLY A 35 -7.68 12.90 2.63
C GLY A 35 -8.00 11.98 1.46
N ALA A 36 -7.09 11.79 0.52
CA ALA A 36 -7.30 10.83 -0.56
C ALA A 36 -7.35 9.41 0.01
N THR A 37 -8.02 8.51 -0.69
CA THR A 37 -8.14 7.11 -0.27
C THR A 37 -7.74 6.19 -1.41
N GLN A 38 -7.38 4.97 -1.07
CA GLN A 38 -7.04 3.98 -2.07
C GLN A 38 -7.47 2.59 -1.62
N VAL A 39 -8.01 1.83 -2.55
CA VAL A 39 -8.39 0.43 -2.33
C VAL A 39 -7.62 -0.44 -3.29
N PHE A 40 -7.23 -1.62 -2.80
CA PHE A 40 -6.52 -2.61 -3.59
C PHE A 40 -7.30 -3.91 -3.52
N THR A 41 -7.59 -4.53 -4.66
CA THR A 41 -8.30 -5.79 -4.69
C THR A 41 -7.33 -6.95 -4.91
N THR A 42 -7.74 -8.14 -4.51
CA THR A 42 -6.86 -9.31 -4.59
C THR A 42 -6.54 -9.73 -6.02
N ASP A 43 -7.34 -9.27 -6.98
CA ASP A 43 -7.12 -9.58 -8.40
C ASP A 43 -6.21 -8.58 -9.12
N GLY A 44 -5.55 -7.69 -8.37
CA GLY A 44 -4.55 -6.80 -8.96
C GLY A 44 -5.08 -5.45 -9.42
N GLN A 45 -6.29 -5.07 -8.98
CA GLN A 45 -6.85 -3.75 -9.33
C GLN A 45 -6.67 -2.79 -8.17
N THR A 46 -6.58 -1.50 -8.48
CA THR A 46 -6.56 -0.46 -7.45
C THR A 46 -7.35 0.74 -7.93
N THR A 47 -8.00 1.41 -6.96
CA THR A 47 -8.73 2.65 -7.22
C THR A 47 -8.23 3.70 -6.26
N TYR A 48 -7.75 4.80 -6.81
CA TYR A 48 -7.30 5.96 -6.04
C TYR A 48 -8.38 7.02 -6.13
N SER A 49 -8.89 7.45 -4.98
CA SER A 49 -10.01 8.39 -4.92
C SER A 49 -9.57 9.68 -4.27
N GLU A 50 -9.82 10.79 -4.94
CA GLU A 50 -9.52 12.10 -4.41
C GLU A 50 -10.67 13.05 -4.76
N ARG A 51 -10.54 14.30 -4.34
CA ARG A 51 -11.63 15.26 -4.47
C ARG A 51 -12.16 15.39 -5.89
N GLY A 52 -11.29 15.30 -6.89
CA GLY A 52 -11.66 15.45 -8.29
C GLY A 52 -12.21 14.21 -8.96
N GLY A 53 -12.22 13.07 -8.26
CA GLY A 53 -12.73 11.83 -8.81
C GLY A 53 -11.81 10.64 -8.57
N ASP A 54 -12.12 9.54 -9.21
CA ASP A 54 -11.42 8.27 -9.03
C ASP A 54 -10.51 7.99 -10.22
N SER A 55 -9.37 7.36 -9.93
CA SER A 55 -8.45 6.85 -10.95
C SER A 55 -8.32 5.34 -10.77
N ALA A 56 -8.43 4.60 -11.86
CA ALA A 56 -8.31 3.15 -11.86
C ALA A 56 -6.91 2.75 -12.34
N GLY A 57 -6.32 1.81 -11.64
CA GLY A 57 -5.00 1.28 -11.99
C GLY A 57 -4.86 -0.17 -11.61
N GLU A 58 -3.63 -0.66 -11.68
CA GLU A 58 -3.28 -2.03 -11.33
C GLU A 58 -2.12 -2.04 -10.35
N TRP A 59 -2.02 -3.10 -9.57
CA TRP A 59 -0.88 -3.30 -8.69
C TRP A 59 -0.37 -4.73 -8.84
N TYR A 60 0.91 -4.92 -8.52
CA TYR A 60 1.52 -6.24 -8.56
C TYR A 60 2.80 -6.23 -7.73
N VAL A 61 3.32 -7.43 -7.47
CA VAL A 61 4.63 -7.60 -6.87
C VAL A 61 5.55 -8.09 -7.99
N ASP A 62 6.67 -7.41 -8.19
CA ASP A 62 7.57 -7.74 -9.30
C ASP A 62 8.50 -8.91 -8.94
N ASP A 63 9.36 -9.29 -9.88
CA ASP A 63 10.28 -10.43 -9.72
C ASP A 63 11.31 -10.22 -8.61
N HIS A 64 11.49 -8.96 -8.18
CA HIS A 64 12.41 -8.63 -7.10
C HIS A 64 11.70 -8.42 -5.77
N GLY A 65 10.42 -8.77 -5.69
CA GLY A 65 9.65 -8.66 -4.46
C GLY A 65 9.24 -7.25 -4.11
N ARG A 66 9.16 -6.34 -5.08
CA ARG A 66 8.79 -4.95 -4.84
C ARG A 66 7.33 -4.72 -5.18
N PHE A 67 6.68 -3.86 -4.42
CA PHE A 67 5.32 -3.42 -4.74
C PHE A 67 5.37 -2.41 -5.89
N CYS A 68 4.57 -2.64 -6.92
CA CYS A 68 4.49 -1.74 -8.07
C CYS A 68 3.04 -1.43 -8.40
N SER A 69 2.81 -0.27 -8.99
CA SER A 69 1.51 0.12 -9.52
C SER A 69 1.66 0.57 -10.95
N PHE A 70 0.59 0.38 -11.73
CA PHE A 70 0.52 0.82 -13.12
C PHE A 70 -0.75 1.62 -13.32
N TRP A 71 -0.61 2.81 -13.88
CA TRP A 71 -1.71 3.73 -14.15
C TRP A 71 -1.77 3.98 -15.65
N PRO A 72 -2.80 3.49 -16.32
CA PRO A 72 -2.91 3.69 -17.77
C PRO A 72 -2.86 5.17 -18.14
N PRO A 73 -2.33 5.51 -19.31
CA PRO A 73 -1.85 4.56 -20.33
C PRO A 73 -0.42 4.08 -20.12
N SER A 74 0.40 4.73 -19.26
CA SER A 74 1.82 4.41 -19.28
C SER A 74 2.58 4.66 -17.98
N TYR A 75 1.93 5.12 -16.92
CA TYR A 75 2.68 5.44 -15.70
C TYR A 75 2.85 4.22 -14.81
N ARG A 76 4.09 3.90 -14.51
CA ARG A 76 4.45 2.76 -13.65
C ARG A 76 5.38 3.24 -12.55
N ALA A 77 5.13 2.82 -11.32
CA ALA A 77 5.96 3.17 -10.19
C ALA A 77 6.07 2.00 -9.22
N CYS A 78 7.26 1.82 -8.65
CA CYS A 78 7.50 0.79 -7.64
C CYS A 78 7.94 1.46 -6.34
N TYR A 79 7.61 0.82 -5.22
CA TYR A 79 7.77 1.41 -3.90
C TYR A 79 8.32 0.38 -2.93
N ALA A 80 9.12 0.86 -1.98
CA ALA A 80 9.43 0.09 -0.79
C ALA A 80 8.29 0.31 0.21
N LEU A 81 7.80 -0.76 0.80
CA LEU A 81 6.73 -0.70 1.80
C LEU A 81 7.27 -0.99 3.18
N ARG A 82 6.82 -0.21 4.16
CA ARG A 82 7.13 -0.43 5.56
C ARG A 82 5.85 -0.40 6.37
N TRP A 83 5.83 -1.17 7.44
CA TRP A 83 4.68 -1.21 8.33
C TRP A 83 4.62 0.05 9.20
N LEU A 84 3.43 0.57 9.40
CA LEU A 84 3.16 1.57 10.43
C LEU A 84 2.51 0.85 11.60
N VAL A 85 3.12 0.94 12.77
CA VAL A 85 2.67 0.24 13.96
C VAL A 85 2.51 1.23 15.10
N GLU A 86 1.37 1.18 15.79
CA GLU A 86 1.08 1.99 16.96
C GLU A 86 0.48 1.09 18.03
N ASP A 87 1.01 1.17 19.24
CA ASP A 87 0.52 0.37 20.38
C ASP A 87 0.45 -1.12 20.02
N THR A 88 1.49 -1.63 19.40
CA THR A 88 1.63 -3.02 18.96
C THR A 88 0.65 -3.44 17.86
N ARG A 89 -0.09 -2.49 17.28
CA ARG A 89 -1.04 -2.77 16.20
C ARG A 89 -0.55 -2.19 14.89
N ILE A 90 -0.70 -2.96 13.82
CA ILE A 90 -0.43 -2.46 12.47
C ILE A 90 -1.59 -1.54 12.10
N VAL A 91 -1.27 -0.27 11.81
CA VAL A 91 -2.28 0.75 11.51
C VAL A 91 -2.22 1.27 10.09
N GLY A 92 -1.20 0.90 9.33
CA GLY A 92 -1.08 1.38 7.96
C GLY A 92 0.23 0.99 7.33
N LEU A 93 0.56 1.69 6.25
CA LEU A 93 1.74 1.43 5.45
C LEU A 93 2.44 2.74 5.10
N ARG A 94 3.77 2.70 5.04
CA ARG A 94 4.59 3.77 4.48
C ARG A 94 5.08 3.32 3.11
N PHE A 95 4.89 4.16 2.11
CA PHE A 95 5.34 3.92 0.74
C PHE A 95 6.49 4.86 0.45
N THR A 96 7.59 4.34 -0.07
CA THR A 96 8.71 5.16 -0.52
C THR A 96 9.00 4.83 -1.97
N GLY A 97 8.87 5.82 -2.85
CA GLY A 97 9.11 5.64 -4.27
C GLY A 97 10.57 5.27 -4.53
N LEU A 98 10.79 4.24 -5.32
CA LEU A 98 12.16 3.76 -5.57
C LEU A 98 12.92 4.66 -6.52
N ARG A 99 12.21 5.45 -7.34
CA ARG A 99 12.86 6.35 -8.30
C ARG A 99 13.14 7.72 -7.70
N ASP A 100 12.17 8.28 -6.97
CA ASP A 100 12.25 9.66 -6.51
C ASP A 100 12.45 9.80 -5.00
N GLY A 101 12.32 8.71 -4.24
CA GLY A 101 12.49 8.73 -2.78
C GLY A 101 11.34 9.42 -2.04
N VAL A 102 10.28 9.81 -2.74
CA VAL A 102 9.14 10.45 -2.09
C VAL A 102 8.43 9.44 -1.19
N THR A 103 8.13 9.87 0.03
CA THR A 103 7.49 9.01 1.03
C THR A 103 6.12 9.55 1.38
N PHE A 104 5.15 8.65 1.49
CA PHE A 104 3.82 8.99 2.00
C PHE A 104 3.27 7.83 2.80
N GLU A 105 2.29 8.13 3.66
CA GLU A 105 1.73 7.14 4.58
C GLU A 105 0.23 7.04 4.41
N GLY A 106 -0.27 5.81 4.40
CA GLY A 106 -1.68 5.53 4.39
C GLY A 106 -2.07 4.74 5.64
N ARG A 107 -3.18 5.10 6.24
CA ARG A 107 -3.69 4.42 7.43
C ARG A 107 -4.94 3.65 7.05
N TYR A 108 -5.07 2.44 7.58
CA TYR A 108 -6.28 1.64 7.34
C TYR A 108 -7.49 2.31 7.97
N ALA A 109 -8.56 2.39 7.22
CA ALA A 109 -9.82 2.99 7.67
C ALA A 109 -10.83 1.93 8.10
#